data_568371c68a4fc53eb8ba1ddffb2eaa9e
#
_entry.id   568371c68a4fc53eb8ba1ddffb2eaa9e
#
_cell.length_a   1.000
_cell.length_b   1.000
_cell.length_c   1.000
_cell.angle_alpha   90.00
_cell.angle_beta   90.00
_cell.angle_gamma   90.00
#
_symmetry.space_group_name_H-M   'P 1'
#
loop_
_entity.id
_entity.type
_entity.pdbx_description
1 polymer ?
#
loop_
_entity_poly.entity_id
_entity_poly.type
_entity_poly.pdbx_seq_one_letter_code
_entity_poly.pdbx_strand_id
1 'polypeptide(L)'
;MDESKYMFIISGAAGSGKSTLAEKIQDNANGLIEPISEICEADEFWYILGKGKYAFNPKLLWKAHEWCQNNARELMAMGLNLIVSNTNIRPKDRKAYFDMAKEYDYKVVYIHLTTQFQNQHNVPDAAVKNMRDNYVDLTSEEKALVVKSDEMSDELAELLTKAGVNYEY
;
A
#
# COMPACT_ATOMS: atom_id res chain seq x y z
N MET A 1 -2.70 -9.05 -24.38
CA MET A 1 -2.28 -8.87 -22.97
C MET A 1 -2.41 -7.40 -22.61
N ASP A 2 -2.98 -7.11 -21.45
CA ASP A 2 -3.05 -5.74 -20.97
C ASP A 2 -1.63 -5.32 -20.51
N GLU A 3 -1.04 -4.35 -21.20
CA GLU A 3 0.27 -3.79 -20.85
C GLU A 3 0.18 -2.71 -19.75
N SER A 4 -0.97 -2.59 -19.12
CA SER A 4 -1.18 -1.62 -18.03
C SER A 4 -0.28 -1.92 -16.85
N LYS A 5 0.25 -0.84 -16.27
CA LYS A 5 1.01 -0.88 -15.02
C LYS A 5 0.10 -0.48 -13.88
N TYR A 6 0.26 -1.16 -12.77
CA TYR A 6 -0.64 -1.01 -11.62
C TYR A 6 0.11 -0.55 -10.37
N MET A 7 -0.51 0.39 -9.67
CA MET A 7 -0.15 0.76 -8.31
C MET A 7 -1.30 0.33 -7.39
N PHE A 8 -1.01 -0.60 -6.49
CA PHE A 8 -1.95 -1.00 -5.44
C PHE A 8 -1.69 -0.13 -4.22
N ILE A 9 -2.67 0.63 -3.79
CA ILE A 9 -2.58 1.40 -2.54
C ILE A 9 -3.43 0.70 -1.50
N ILE A 10 -2.80 0.20 -0.46
CA ILE A 10 -3.47 -0.41 0.69
C ILE A 10 -3.48 0.61 1.81
N SER A 11 -4.64 0.89 2.37
CA SER A 11 -4.80 1.78 3.51
C SER A 11 -5.47 1.08 4.68
N GLY A 12 -5.22 1.56 5.87
CA GLY A 12 -5.80 1.04 7.10
C GLY A 12 -4.94 1.44 8.31
N ALA A 13 -5.53 1.35 9.49
CA ALA A 13 -4.82 1.60 10.74
C ALA A 13 -3.74 0.54 10.99
N ALA A 14 -2.83 0.80 11.91
CA ALA A 14 -1.87 -0.20 12.37
C ALA A 14 -2.62 -1.45 12.85
N GLY A 15 -2.18 -2.63 12.43
CA GLY A 15 -2.81 -3.90 12.75
C GLY A 15 -4.03 -4.27 11.90
N SER A 16 -4.29 -3.60 10.78
CA SER A 16 -5.40 -3.91 9.89
C SER A 16 -5.12 -5.04 8.88
N GLY A 17 -3.88 -5.56 8.83
CA GLY A 17 -3.51 -6.64 7.93
C GLY A 17 -2.91 -6.18 6.60
N LYS A 18 -2.47 -4.92 6.49
CA LYS A 18 -1.91 -4.35 5.27
C LYS A 18 -0.71 -5.12 4.73
N SER A 19 0.29 -5.36 5.57
CA SER A 19 1.51 -6.08 5.17
C SER A 19 1.22 -7.50 4.73
N THR A 20 0.31 -8.19 5.40
CA THR A 20 -0.12 -9.54 5.03
C THR A 20 -0.78 -9.55 3.65
N LEU A 21 -1.67 -8.59 3.38
CA LEU A 21 -2.30 -8.48 2.06
C LEU A 21 -1.28 -8.11 0.97
N ALA A 22 -0.37 -7.19 1.26
CA ALA A 22 0.68 -6.80 0.34
C ALA A 22 1.55 -8.00 -0.07
N GLU A 23 1.97 -8.81 0.89
CA GLU A 23 2.75 -10.03 0.63
C GLU A 23 1.97 -11.03 -0.22
N LYS A 24 0.68 -11.23 0.05
CA LYS A 24 -0.17 -12.12 -0.75
C LYS A 24 -0.31 -11.63 -2.20
N ILE A 25 -0.48 -10.33 -2.41
CA ILE A 25 -0.51 -9.75 -3.77
C ILE A 25 0.83 -9.97 -4.46
N GLN A 26 1.94 -9.70 -3.78
CA GLN A 26 3.28 -9.86 -4.33
C GLN A 26 3.57 -11.32 -4.70
N ASP A 27 3.27 -12.26 -3.82
CA ASP A 27 3.52 -13.68 -4.05
C ASP A 27 2.75 -14.21 -5.25
N ASN A 28 1.50 -13.82 -5.40
CA ASN A 28 0.68 -14.22 -6.53
C ASN A 28 1.09 -13.56 -7.85
N ALA A 29 1.54 -12.32 -7.80
CA ALA A 29 2.01 -11.61 -9.00
C ALA A 29 3.35 -12.13 -9.51
N ASN A 30 4.30 -12.37 -8.60
CA ASN A 30 5.67 -12.76 -8.96
C ASN A 30 5.80 -14.20 -9.45
N GLY A 31 4.79 -15.05 -9.23
CA GLY A 31 4.79 -16.45 -9.68
C GLY A 31 4.45 -16.66 -11.13
N LEU A 32 3.99 -15.67 -11.85
CA LEU A 32 3.29 -15.90 -13.10
C LEU A 32 3.79 -15.15 -14.33
N ILE A 33 4.00 -13.86 -14.30
CA ILE A 33 4.38 -13.06 -15.50
C ILE A 33 4.92 -11.68 -15.07
N GLU A 34 5.91 -11.16 -15.79
CA GLU A 34 6.32 -9.77 -15.79
C GLU A 34 5.11 -8.81 -16.06
N PRO A 35 5.06 -7.62 -15.44
CA PRO A 35 6.06 -7.05 -14.54
C PRO A 35 5.94 -7.53 -13.09
N ILE A 36 7.08 -7.70 -12.45
CA ILE A 36 7.20 -8.04 -11.03
C ILE A 36 6.55 -6.93 -10.18
N SER A 37 5.88 -7.32 -9.10
CA SER A 37 5.30 -6.38 -8.13
C SER A 37 6.21 -6.22 -6.91
N GLU A 38 6.49 -4.99 -6.55
CA GLU A 38 7.33 -4.64 -5.40
C GLU A 38 6.53 -3.91 -4.32
N ILE A 39 6.87 -4.18 -3.07
CA ILE A 39 6.21 -3.55 -1.91
C ILE A 39 6.98 -2.31 -1.47
N CYS A 40 6.26 -1.21 -1.27
CA CYS A 40 6.77 0.04 -0.70
C CYS A 40 6.06 0.31 0.63
N GLU A 41 6.81 0.24 1.70
CA GLU A 41 6.33 0.53 3.06
C GLU A 41 7.26 1.50 3.76
N ALA A 42 6.71 2.55 4.36
CA ALA A 42 7.52 3.50 5.14
C ALA A 42 8.17 2.84 6.37
N ASP A 43 7.55 1.79 6.91
CA ASP A 43 8.09 1.05 8.07
C ASP A 43 9.42 0.34 7.77
N GLU A 44 9.72 0.03 6.52
CA GLU A 44 11.03 -0.50 6.12
C GLU A 44 12.18 0.44 6.49
N PHE A 45 11.94 1.74 6.48
CA PHE A 45 12.93 2.73 6.87
C PHE A 45 13.44 2.53 8.30
N TRP A 46 12.57 2.09 9.22
CA TRP A 46 12.95 1.86 10.60
C TRP A 46 13.90 0.67 10.78
N TYR A 47 13.79 -0.34 9.94
CA TYR A 47 14.73 -1.45 9.92
C TYR A 47 16.08 -1.06 9.32
N ILE A 48 16.09 -0.18 8.33
CA ILE A 48 17.32 0.37 7.75
C ILE A 48 18.02 1.25 8.78
N LEU A 49 17.29 2.15 9.44
CA LEU A 49 17.81 3.03 10.47
C LEU A 49 18.38 2.25 11.67
N GLY A 50 17.71 1.18 12.07
CA GLY A 50 18.09 0.32 13.18
C GLY A 50 19.05 -0.81 12.80
N LYS A 51 19.59 -0.83 11.58
CA LYS A 51 20.51 -1.88 11.10
C LYS A 51 19.94 -3.29 11.27
N GLY A 52 18.70 -3.48 10.85
CA GLY A 52 17.97 -4.74 10.94
C GLY A 52 17.04 -4.86 12.14
N LYS A 53 17.05 -3.88 13.04
CA LYS A 53 16.12 -3.80 14.17
C LYS A 53 15.15 -2.64 14.00
N TYR A 54 13.90 -2.83 14.38
CA TYR A 54 12.88 -1.79 14.27
C TYR A 54 13.22 -0.61 15.22
N ALA A 55 13.56 0.53 14.64
CA ALA A 55 14.03 1.73 15.35
C ALA A 55 13.13 2.94 15.06
N PHE A 56 11.85 2.86 15.47
CA PHE A 56 10.89 3.95 15.26
C PHE A 56 11.32 5.23 15.98
N ASN A 57 11.32 6.35 15.25
CA ASN A 57 11.56 7.68 15.77
C ASN A 57 10.55 8.67 15.17
N PRO A 58 9.57 9.17 15.96
CA PRO A 58 8.55 10.06 15.45
C PRO A 58 9.09 11.35 14.84
N LYS A 59 10.27 11.80 15.27
CA LYS A 59 10.93 13.00 14.70
C LYS A 59 11.40 12.79 13.25
N LEU A 60 11.57 11.54 12.84
CA LEU A 60 12.02 11.16 11.49
C LEU A 60 10.89 10.59 10.63
N LEU A 61 9.64 10.70 11.04
CA LEU A 61 8.50 10.14 10.30
C LEU A 61 8.42 10.72 8.88
N TRP A 62 8.63 12.01 8.71
CA TRP A 62 8.67 12.67 7.42
C TRP A 62 9.73 12.07 6.49
N LYS A 63 10.87 11.67 7.05
CA LYS A 63 11.98 11.08 6.32
C LYS A 63 11.67 9.65 5.88
N ALA A 64 10.98 8.89 6.70
CA ALA A 64 10.50 7.55 6.34
C ALA A 64 9.53 7.62 5.16
N HIS A 65 8.61 8.57 5.15
CA HIS A 65 7.69 8.77 4.03
C HIS A 65 8.38 9.27 2.77
N GLU A 66 9.34 10.21 2.90
CA GLU A 66 10.15 10.66 1.77
C GLU A 66 10.95 9.51 1.15
N TRP A 67 11.57 8.69 1.98
CA TRP A 67 12.29 7.49 1.53
C TRP A 67 11.36 6.53 0.77
N CYS A 68 10.17 6.26 1.30
CA CYS A 68 9.18 5.40 0.67
C CYS A 68 8.72 5.95 -0.69
N GLN A 69 8.44 7.25 -0.77
CA GLN A 69 8.05 7.91 -2.01
C GLN A 69 9.15 7.86 -3.08
N ASN A 70 10.41 8.10 -2.69
CA ASN A 70 11.54 8.02 -3.60
C ASN A 70 11.74 6.60 -4.12
N ASN A 71 11.60 5.60 -3.26
CA ASN A 71 11.65 4.21 -3.66
C ASN A 71 10.54 3.87 -4.67
N ALA A 72 9.32 4.34 -4.43
CA ALA A 72 8.21 4.16 -5.35
C ALA A 72 8.51 4.77 -6.74
N ARG A 73 9.09 5.98 -6.79
CA ARG A 73 9.47 6.62 -8.06
C ARG A 73 10.48 5.80 -8.85
N GLU A 74 11.49 5.27 -8.17
CA GLU A 74 12.51 4.44 -8.81
C GLU A 74 11.90 3.17 -9.43
N LEU A 75 11.02 2.51 -8.68
CA LEU A 75 10.31 1.31 -9.16
C LEU A 75 9.42 1.62 -10.36
N MET A 76 8.71 2.74 -10.34
CA MET A 76 7.86 3.18 -11.45
C MET A 76 8.68 3.54 -12.69
N ALA A 77 9.84 4.17 -12.52
CA ALA A 77 10.76 4.46 -13.61
C ALA A 77 11.29 3.18 -14.28
N MET A 78 11.38 2.08 -13.52
CA MET A 78 11.73 0.76 -14.03
C MET A 78 10.55 0.03 -14.70
N GLY A 79 9.35 0.56 -14.60
CA GLY A 79 8.14 -0.04 -15.17
C GLY A 79 7.55 -1.18 -14.36
N LEU A 80 7.89 -1.31 -13.09
CA LEU A 80 7.40 -2.36 -12.20
C LEU A 80 6.03 -2.00 -11.63
N ASN A 81 5.17 -2.98 -11.42
CA ASN A 81 4.00 -2.81 -10.58
C ASN A 81 4.44 -2.61 -9.14
N LEU A 82 3.72 -1.80 -8.38
CA LEU A 82 4.06 -1.60 -6.97
C LEU A 82 2.85 -1.66 -6.06
N ILE A 83 3.12 -1.98 -4.81
CA ILE A 83 2.15 -2.08 -3.74
C ILE A 83 2.58 -1.11 -2.65
N VAL A 84 1.81 -0.03 -2.47
CA VAL A 84 2.07 0.96 -1.43
C VAL A 84 1.26 0.59 -0.19
N SER A 85 1.95 0.14 0.84
CA SER A 85 1.34 -0.32 2.09
C SER A 85 1.71 0.60 3.24
N ASN A 86 0.89 1.62 3.45
CA ASN A 86 1.00 2.59 4.54
C ASN A 86 -0.39 2.83 5.14
N THR A 87 -0.48 3.56 6.23
CA THR A 87 -1.79 3.87 6.83
C THR A 87 -2.70 4.67 5.88
N ASN A 88 -2.13 5.60 5.14
CA ASN A 88 -2.82 6.38 4.08
C ASN A 88 -4.16 6.96 4.55
N ILE A 89 -4.18 7.56 5.73
CA ILE A 89 -5.40 7.97 6.46
C ILE A 89 -6.14 9.11 5.77
N ARG A 90 -5.41 10.08 5.24
CA ARG A 90 -5.99 11.32 4.69
C ARG A 90 -5.54 11.55 3.25
N PRO A 91 -6.29 12.34 2.48
CA PRO A 91 -5.88 12.68 1.11
C PRO A 91 -4.46 13.21 1.00
N LYS A 92 -4.00 14.04 1.95
CA LYS A 92 -2.64 14.57 1.97
C LYS A 92 -1.57 13.48 2.13
N ASP A 93 -1.89 12.39 2.81
CA ASP A 93 -0.98 11.28 3.02
C ASP A 93 -0.82 10.43 1.76
N ARG A 94 -1.82 10.43 0.87
CA ARG A 94 -1.88 9.67 -0.38
C ARG A 94 -1.47 10.48 -1.61
N LYS A 95 -1.48 11.81 -1.50
CA LYS A 95 -1.34 12.71 -2.65
C LYS A 95 -0.12 12.41 -3.52
N ALA A 96 1.04 12.21 -2.92
CA ALA A 96 2.26 11.94 -3.67
C ALA A 96 2.14 10.69 -4.56
N TYR A 97 1.48 9.64 -4.08
CA TYR A 97 1.29 8.41 -4.83
C TYR A 97 0.31 8.56 -5.98
N PHE A 98 -0.80 9.27 -5.77
CA PHE A 98 -1.73 9.58 -6.87
C PHE A 98 -1.10 10.48 -7.93
N ASP A 99 -0.32 11.47 -7.52
CA ASP A 99 0.42 12.33 -8.43
C ASP A 99 1.44 11.53 -9.26
N MET A 100 2.18 10.63 -8.62
CA MET A 100 3.12 9.73 -9.31
C MET A 100 2.41 8.79 -10.29
N ALA A 101 1.29 8.21 -9.89
CA ALA A 101 0.52 7.31 -10.77
C ALA A 101 0.09 8.04 -12.04
N LYS A 102 -0.32 9.29 -11.92
CA LYS A 102 -0.67 10.12 -13.06
C LYS A 102 0.54 10.45 -13.94
N GLU A 103 1.65 10.80 -13.32
CA GLU A 103 2.91 11.17 -14.02
C GLU A 103 3.46 10.00 -14.84
N TYR A 104 3.44 8.77 -14.28
CA TYR A 104 3.99 7.57 -14.91
C TYR A 104 2.96 6.72 -15.65
N ASP A 105 1.72 7.17 -15.74
CA ASP A 105 0.61 6.46 -16.39
C ASP A 105 0.31 5.08 -15.77
N TYR A 106 0.20 5.04 -14.46
CA TYR A 106 -0.20 3.86 -13.70
C TYR A 106 -1.69 3.89 -13.39
N LYS A 107 -2.33 2.73 -13.49
CA LYS A 107 -3.68 2.53 -12.95
C LYS A 107 -3.59 2.26 -11.45
N VAL A 108 -4.44 2.91 -10.68
CA VAL A 108 -4.46 2.74 -9.23
C VAL A 108 -5.60 1.80 -8.83
N VAL A 109 -5.28 0.80 -8.02
CA VAL A 109 -6.24 -0.04 -7.30
C VAL A 109 -6.11 0.32 -5.82
N TYR A 110 -7.18 0.80 -5.21
CA TYR A 110 -7.19 1.26 -3.83
C TYR A 110 -7.98 0.30 -2.95
N ILE A 111 -7.34 -0.20 -1.91
CA ILE A 111 -7.92 -1.18 -0.99
C ILE A 111 -7.88 -0.61 0.42
N HIS A 112 -9.06 -0.45 1.04
CA HIS A 112 -9.14 0.02 2.42
C HIS A 112 -9.52 -1.13 3.36
N LEU A 113 -8.64 -1.41 4.33
CA LEU A 113 -8.83 -2.46 5.32
C LEU A 113 -9.33 -1.86 6.64
N THR A 114 -10.45 -2.39 7.14
CA THR A 114 -11.07 -1.94 8.40
C THR A 114 -10.97 -2.97 9.54
N THR A 115 -10.57 -4.20 9.24
CA THR A 115 -10.36 -5.25 10.24
C THR A 115 -9.21 -4.89 11.18
N GLN A 116 -9.34 -5.23 12.45
CA GLN A 116 -8.31 -5.00 13.46
C GLN A 116 -7.78 -6.33 13.97
N PHE A 117 -6.49 -6.57 13.73
CA PHE A 117 -5.72 -7.69 14.25
C PHE A 117 -4.76 -7.23 15.34
N GLN A 118 -3.97 -8.16 15.89
CA GLN A 118 -2.94 -7.82 16.86
C GLN A 118 -1.88 -6.92 16.22
N ASN A 119 -1.55 -5.84 16.92
CA ASN A 119 -0.59 -4.84 16.47
C ASN A 119 0.85 -5.32 16.73
N GLN A 120 1.61 -5.62 15.68
CA GLN A 120 2.97 -6.19 15.75
C GLN A 120 4.04 -5.19 16.21
N HIS A 121 3.80 -3.88 16.05
CA HIS A 121 4.77 -2.84 16.40
C HIS A 121 4.44 -2.14 17.72
N ASN A 122 3.53 -2.70 18.51
CA ASN A 122 3.11 -2.14 19.79
C ASN A 122 2.68 -0.66 19.71
N VAL A 123 2.03 -0.27 18.62
CA VAL A 123 1.43 1.05 18.49
C VAL A 123 0.36 1.20 19.57
N PRO A 124 0.34 2.28 20.37
CA PRO A 124 -0.65 2.46 21.43
C PRO A 124 -2.09 2.39 20.90
N ASP A 125 -2.99 1.75 21.63
CA ASP A 125 -4.39 1.58 21.22
C ASP A 125 -5.07 2.92 20.93
N ALA A 126 -4.74 3.96 21.68
CA ALA A 126 -5.25 5.32 21.43
C ALA A 126 -4.80 5.87 20.07
N ALA A 127 -3.57 5.57 19.65
CA ALA A 127 -3.06 5.97 18.33
C ALA A 127 -3.75 5.19 17.21
N VAL A 128 -3.98 3.90 17.38
CA VAL A 128 -4.72 3.07 16.41
C VAL A 128 -6.16 3.58 16.27
N LYS A 129 -6.84 3.84 17.37
CA LYS A 129 -8.19 4.42 17.37
C LYS A 129 -8.21 5.76 16.63
N ASN A 130 -7.23 6.63 16.90
CA ASN A 130 -7.11 7.92 16.23
C ASN A 130 -6.94 7.78 14.70
N MET A 131 -6.13 6.82 14.26
CA MET A 131 -5.98 6.50 12.83
C MET A 131 -7.32 6.11 12.19
N ARG A 132 -8.10 5.26 12.86
CA ARG A 132 -9.42 4.81 12.39
C ARG A 132 -10.44 5.95 12.35
N ASP A 133 -10.48 6.76 13.41
CA ASP A 133 -11.45 7.86 13.54
C ASP A 133 -11.16 9.01 12.56
N ASN A 134 -9.92 9.21 12.17
CA ASN A 134 -9.48 10.28 11.25
C ASN A 134 -9.37 9.85 9.79
N TYR A 135 -9.67 8.60 9.47
CA TYR A 135 -9.65 8.13 8.10
C TYR A 135 -10.64 8.90 7.24
N VAL A 136 -10.19 9.32 6.06
CA VAL A 136 -11.00 9.99 5.04
C VAL A 136 -11.01 9.17 3.77
N ASP A 137 -12.19 8.83 3.27
CA ASP A 137 -12.37 8.15 1.99
C ASP A 137 -11.77 8.94 0.82
N LEU A 138 -11.55 8.28 -0.31
CA LEU A 138 -11.04 8.92 -1.51
C LEU A 138 -11.94 10.08 -1.93
N THR A 139 -11.29 11.15 -2.37
CA THR A 139 -11.95 12.32 -2.96
C THR A 139 -12.24 12.08 -4.45
N SER A 140 -13.07 12.94 -5.06
CA SER A 140 -13.35 12.87 -6.50
C SER A 140 -12.12 13.10 -7.39
N GLU A 141 -11.06 13.69 -6.85
CA GLU A 141 -9.80 13.92 -7.58
C GLU A 141 -8.88 12.69 -7.53
N GLU A 142 -9.05 11.82 -6.55
CA GLU A 142 -8.28 10.60 -6.39
C GLU A 142 -8.88 9.48 -7.26
N LYS A 143 -8.34 9.30 -8.48
CA LYS A 143 -8.84 8.36 -9.47
C LYS A 143 -8.28 6.96 -9.23
N ALA A 144 -9.15 6.03 -8.83
CA ALA A 144 -8.77 4.64 -8.57
C ALA A 144 -9.93 3.68 -8.80
N LEU A 145 -9.60 2.42 -9.05
CA LEU A 145 -10.53 1.31 -8.84
C LEU A 145 -10.57 1.01 -7.35
N VAL A 146 -11.70 1.25 -6.71
CA VAL A 146 -11.81 1.17 -5.24
C VAL A 146 -12.41 -0.17 -4.83
N VAL A 147 -11.74 -0.83 -3.89
CA VAL A 147 -12.27 -2.00 -3.21
C VAL A 147 -12.35 -1.67 -1.72
N LYS A 148 -13.55 -1.70 -1.17
CA LYS A 148 -13.79 -1.63 0.27
C LYS A 148 -14.04 -3.06 0.75
N SER A 149 -13.01 -3.70 1.28
CA SER A 149 -13.16 -5.04 1.76
C SER A 149 -12.27 -5.29 2.97
N ASP A 150 -12.86 -5.84 4.01
CA ASP A 150 -12.13 -6.30 5.19
C ASP A 150 -11.51 -7.68 4.95
N GLU A 151 -11.99 -8.38 3.95
CA GLU A 151 -11.57 -9.71 3.58
C GLU A 151 -11.40 -9.79 2.07
N MET A 152 -10.74 -10.84 1.62
CA MET A 152 -10.67 -11.15 0.19
C MET A 152 -12.08 -11.43 -0.32
N SER A 153 -12.65 -10.46 -1.02
CA SER A 153 -13.94 -10.59 -1.66
C SER A 153 -13.80 -11.04 -3.10
N ASP A 154 -14.88 -11.56 -3.68
CA ASP A 154 -14.91 -11.89 -5.11
C ASP A 154 -14.59 -10.67 -5.97
N GLU A 155 -15.03 -9.47 -5.55
CA GLU A 155 -14.74 -8.21 -6.22
C GLU A 155 -13.24 -7.90 -6.22
N LEU A 156 -12.56 -8.07 -5.08
CA LEU A 156 -11.11 -7.88 -4.99
C LEU A 156 -10.37 -8.93 -5.84
N ALA A 157 -10.77 -10.19 -5.76
CA ALA A 157 -10.20 -11.27 -6.57
C ALA A 157 -10.35 -10.96 -8.07
N GLU A 158 -11.51 -10.48 -8.50
CA GLU A 158 -11.76 -10.10 -9.89
C GLU A 158 -10.87 -8.94 -10.34
N LEU A 159 -10.72 -7.90 -9.50
CA LEU A 159 -9.84 -6.77 -9.79
C LEU A 159 -8.37 -7.17 -9.84
N LEU A 160 -7.93 -8.01 -8.92
CA LEU A 160 -6.57 -8.55 -8.92
C LEU A 160 -6.30 -9.37 -10.18
N THR A 161 -7.26 -10.20 -10.59
CA THR A 161 -7.17 -10.98 -11.84
C THR A 161 -7.07 -10.06 -13.07
N LYS A 162 -7.85 -9.00 -13.14
CA LYS A 162 -7.76 -7.99 -14.21
C LYS A 162 -6.40 -7.29 -14.22
N ALA A 163 -5.79 -7.12 -13.06
CA ALA A 163 -4.46 -6.54 -12.91
C ALA A 163 -3.32 -7.56 -13.18
N GLY A 164 -3.64 -8.78 -13.61
CA GLY A 164 -2.67 -9.84 -13.86
C GLY A 164 -2.21 -10.58 -12.61
N VAL A 165 -2.89 -10.41 -11.49
CA VAL A 165 -2.62 -11.12 -10.24
C VAL A 165 -3.62 -12.25 -10.08
N ASN A 166 -3.18 -13.49 -10.28
CA ASN A 166 -4.02 -14.64 -9.98
C ASN A 166 -4.08 -14.84 -8.48
N TYR A 167 -5.25 -14.64 -7.92
CA TYR A 167 -5.52 -14.92 -6.53
C TYR A 167 -6.32 -16.21 -6.42
N GLU A 168 -5.70 -17.28 -5.90
CA GLU A 168 -6.41 -18.48 -5.48
C GLU A 168 -6.72 -18.37 -4.00
N TYR A 169 -7.98 -18.58 -3.65
CA TYR A 169 -8.45 -18.60 -2.26
C TYR A 169 -7.74 -19.66 -1.41
#